data_27658d3b74dc8d156f27d6343ad991b9
#
_entry.id   27658d3b74dc8d156f27d6343ad991b9
#
_cell.length_a   1.000
_cell.length_b   1.000
_cell.length_c   1.000
_cell.angle_alpha   90.00
_cell.angle_beta   90.00
_cell.angle_gamma   90.00
#
_symmetry.space_group_name_H-M   'P 1'
#
loop_
_entity.id
_entity.type
_entity.pdbx_description
1 polymer ?
#
loop_
_entity_poly.entity_id
_entity_poly.type
_entity_poly.pdbx_seq_one_letter_code
_entity_poly.pdbx_strand_id
1 'polypeptide(L)'
;MGLKKNCDNRDKKGKKAAHHAVRVMAWILAAAVLTGCGGAQRPTGEAAGGEDTADAETAGTETAAAEENDGDREDGTAGSETAQEPAAETQTGAEDSGEKRPATMADLLQESGNMPEVAAAPELPDTVLWFNATYACLTYTNGCDWRWVGGMEPTEENADKAEYLLYSSWNVSDRKSGVEAVNKLLGGGHRAKCQECMDDLEAWGFLELGETRFVEEITRIAVGERTDIDLGDVPGRYVVAYYMYHNGIGAEYIAAWDFCRVNQLYADFYLCGFMEYEEAMDASLENSLRLQKMYDSWDEMMDAYMMGYQFWQGDLDITEDSPTKERRSYYEMLKNSGDSPYELDWNMELKKSW
;
A
#
# COMPACT_ATOMS: atom_id res chain seq x y z
N MET A 1 -0.05 14.12 -39.36
CA MET A 1 0.74 14.59 -38.21
C MET A 1 -0.07 15.48 -37.23
N GLY A 2 -1.39 15.56 -37.34
CA GLY A 2 -2.27 16.47 -36.57
C GLY A 2 -3.14 15.82 -35.49
N LEU A 3 -3.30 14.50 -35.46
CA LEU A 3 -4.24 13.81 -34.59
C LEU A 3 -3.67 13.41 -33.21
N LYS A 4 -2.34 13.19 -33.07
CA LYS A 4 -1.71 12.86 -31.78
C LYS A 4 -1.62 14.03 -30.77
N LYS A 5 -1.56 15.28 -31.23
CA LYS A 5 -1.48 16.46 -30.32
C LYS A 5 -2.81 16.81 -29.64
N ASN A 6 -3.95 16.33 -30.12
CA ASN A 6 -5.26 16.64 -29.53
C ASN A 6 -5.69 15.67 -28.40
N CYS A 7 -5.12 14.46 -28.36
CA CYS A 7 -5.36 13.52 -27.25
C CYS A 7 -4.61 13.98 -25.99
N ASP A 8 -3.33 14.31 -26.11
CA ASP A 8 -2.50 14.75 -24.95
C ASP A 8 -3.03 15.99 -24.22
N ASN A 9 -3.78 16.86 -24.91
CA ASN A 9 -4.29 18.09 -24.29
C ASN A 9 -5.65 17.91 -23.61
N ARG A 10 -6.40 16.86 -23.95
CA ARG A 10 -7.62 16.48 -23.24
C ARG A 10 -7.28 15.79 -21.92
N ASP A 11 -6.29 14.89 -21.92
CA ASP A 11 -5.86 14.18 -20.71
C ASP A 11 -5.31 15.11 -19.63
N LYS A 12 -4.52 16.12 -20.02
CA LYS A 12 -3.98 17.12 -19.07
C LYS A 12 -5.04 18.04 -18.48
N LYS A 13 -6.12 18.34 -19.21
CA LYS A 13 -7.25 19.12 -18.69
C LYS A 13 -8.17 18.27 -17.81
N GLY A 14 -8.40 17.00 -18.15
CA GLY A 14 -9.17 16.06 -17.35
C GLY A 14 -8.49 15.81 -15.98
N LYS A 15 -7.19 15.54 -15.98
CA LYS A 15 -6.43 15.32 -14.74
C LYS A 15 -6.44 16.53 -13.79
N LYS A 16 -6.36 17.77 -14.31
CA LYS A 16 -6.42 18.99 -13.47
C LYS A 16 -7.83 19.29 -12.92
N ALA A 17 -8.88 19.00 -13.66
CA ALA A 17 -10.26 19.16 -13.20
C ALA A 17 -10.61 18.11 -12.14
N ALA A 18 -10.17 16.86 -12.34
CA ALA A 18 -10.35 15.77 -11.40
C ALA A 18 -9.68 16.03 -10.04
N HIS A 19 -8.46 16.54 -10.02
CA HIS A 19 -7.79 16.91 -8.75
C HIS A 19 -8.48 18.04 -7.99
N HIS A 20 -9.21 18.93 -8.66
CA HIS A 20 -9.93 20.02 -8.00
C HIS A 20 -11.25 19.52 -7.39
N ALA A 21 -11.92 18.66 -8.11
CA ALA A 21 -13.19 18.06 -7.71
C ALA A 21 -13.05 17.15 -6.49
N VAL A 22 -12.04 16.28 -6.49
CA VAL A 22 -11.70 15.37 -5.39
C VAL A 22 -11.37 16.15 -4.11
N ARG A 23 -10.70 17.30 -4.20
CA ARG A 23 -10.41 18.15 -3.03
C ARG A 23 -11.65 18.72 -2.36
N VAL A 24 -12.70 19.04 -3.10
CA VAL A 24 -13.96 19.55 -2.54
C VAL A 24 -14.74 18.46 -1.81
N MET A 25 -14.74 17.23 -2.34
CA MET A 25 -15.41 16.07 -1.74
C MET A 25 -14.91 15.72 -0.34
N ALA A 26 -13.62 15.75 -0.11
CA ALA A 26 -13.05 15.35 1.17
C ALA A 26 -13.38 16.29 2.32
N TRP A 27 -13.42 17.57 2.05
CA TRP A 27 -13.83 18.53 3.09
C TRP A 27 -15.25 18.24 3.60
N ILE A 28 -16.13 17.75 2.72
CA ILE A 28 -17.51 17.44 3.07
C ILE A 28 -17.60 16.13 3.84
N LEU A 29 -16.88 15.06 3.43
CA LEU A 29 -16.86 13.76 4.13
C LEU A 29 -16.12 13.83 5.46
N ALA A 30 -14.99 14.53 5.53
CA ALA A 30 -14.26 14.73 6.79
C ALA A 30 -15.07 15.55 7.81
N ALA A 31 -15.84 16.53 7.37
CA ALA A 31 -16.73 17.30 8.24
C ALA A 31 -17.89 16.44 8.79
N ALA A 32 -18.43 15.52 7.99
CA ALA A 32 -19.51 14.62 8.42
C ALA A 32 -19.05 13.59 9.47
N VAL A 33 -17.84 13.06 9.34
CA VAL A 33 -17.25 12.10 10.31
C VAL A 33 -16.92 12.78 11.63
N LEU A 34 -16.46 14.04 11.61
CA LEU A 34 -16.12 14.77 12.83
C LEU A 34 -17.33 15.25 13.66
N THR A 35 -18.51 15.34 13.03
CA THR A 35 -19.75 15.74 13.74
C THR A 35 -20.55 14.54 14.28
N GLY A 36 -20.22 13.31 13.89
CA GLY A 36 -20.93 12.07 14.28
C GLY A 36 -20.43 11.37 15.55
N CYS A 37 -19.30 11.76 16.16
CA CYS A 37 -18.80 11.14 17.39
C CYS A 37 -19.39 11.76 18.66
N GLY A 38 -20.66 11.49 18.92
CA GLY A 38 -21.37 11.76 20.17
C GLY A 38 -21.99 10.49 20.74
N GLY A 39 -21.23 9.79 21.58
CA GLY A 39 -21.66 8.92 22.68
C GLY A 39 -22.72 7.87 22.45
N ALA A 40 -22.34 6.60 22.33
CA ALA A 40 -23.21 5.48 22.74
C ALA A 40 -22.44 4.50 23.63
N GLN A 41 -22.97 4.30 24.84
CA GLN A 41 -22.52 3.38 25.88
C GLN A 41 -22.74 1.93 25.44
N ARG A 42 -21.78 1.06 25.78
CA ARG A 42 -21.92 -0.42 25.67
C ARG A 42 -23.03 -0.94 26.61
N PRO A 43 -23.84 -1.88 26.18
CA PRO A 43 -24.52 -2.82 27.06
C PRO A 43 -23.73 -4.13 27.16
N THR A 44 -23.55 -4.58 28.39
CA THR A 44 -23.10 -5.92 28.77
C THR A 44 -24.28 -6.88 28.73
N GLY A 45 -24.10 -8.13 28.21
CA GLY A 45 -25.04 -9.21 28.47
C GLY A 45 -25.03 -10.34 27.43
N GLU A 46 -24.44 -11.44 27.85
CA GLU A 46 -24.77 -12.87 27.68
C GLU A 46 -25.14 -13.52 26.34
N ALA A 47 -24.55 -14.69 26.22
CA ALA A 47 -24.47 -15.66 25.15
C ALA A 47 -25.79 -16.25 24.68
N ALA A 48 -25.89 -16.57 23.38
CA ALA A 48 -26.47 -17.82 22.87
C ALA A 48 -26.05 -18.02 21.39
N GLY A 49 -25.70 -19.26 21.03
CA GLY A 49 -25.05 -19.61 19.76
C GLY A 49 -25.97 -19.52 18.53
N GLY A 50 -25.34 -19.47 17.40
CA GLY A 50 -25.91 -19.53 16.05
C GLY A 50 -24.81 -19.43 15.04
N GLU A 51 -24.53 -20.54 14.35
CA GLU A 51 -23.64 -20.58 13.19
C GLU A 51 -24.19 -19.68 12.08
N ASP A 52 -23.42 -18.69 11.67
CA ASP A 52 -23.51 -18.14 10.33
C ASP A 52 -22.18 -17.53 9.95
N THR A 53 -21.66 -17.99 8.81
CA THR A 53 -20.43 -17.56 8.18
C THR A 53 -20.62 -16.16 7.62
N ALA A 54 -20.20 -15.13 8.37
CA ALA A 54 -20.13 -13.76 7.89
C ALA A 54 -18.66 -13.36 7.69
N ASP A 55 -18.36 -12.91 6.49
CA ASP A 55 -17.09 -12.31 6.08
C ASP A 55 -16.75 -11.10 6.97
N ALA A 56 -15.93 -11.32 7.99
CA ALA A 56 -15.35 -10.23 8.77
C ALA A 56 -14.06 -9.77 8.07
N GLU A 57 -14.18 -8.91 7.07
CA GLU A 57 -13.08 -8.05 6.65
C GLU A 57 -12.93 -6.94 7.69
N THR A 58 -12.22 -7.22 8.77
CA THR A 58 -11.70 -6.16 9.64
C THR A 58 -10.70 -5.36 8.84
N ALA A 59 -10.97 -4.07 8.65
CA ALA A 59 -9.97 -3.10 8.25
C ALA A 59 -8.90 -3.05 9.35
N GLY A 60 -7.92 -3.95 9.25
CA GLY A 60 -6.72 -3.93 10.07
C GLY A 60 -5.87 -2.77 9.60
N THR A 61 -5.70 -1.78 10.44
CA THR A 61 -4.62 -0.82 10.32
C THR A 61 -3.32 -1.61 10.29
N GLU A 62 -2.62 -1.59 9.16
CA GLU A 62 -1.20 -1.97 9.09
C GLU A 62 -0.40 -0.89 9.84
N THR A 63 -0.46 -0.93 11.17
CA THR A 63 0.46 -0.18 12.02
C THR A 63 1.53 -1.14 12.48
N ALA A 64 2.77 -0.82 12.18
CA ALA A 64 3.92 -1.44 12.79
C ALA A 64 3.77 -1.33 14.31
N ALA A 65 3.64 -2.47 15.01
CA ALA A 65 3.62 -2.53 16.45
C ALA A 65 5.05 -2.33 16.96
N ALA A 66 5.34 -1.13 17.47
CA ALA A 66 6.45 -0.93 18.38
C ALA A 66 5.98 -1.36 19.78
N GLU A 67 6.51 -2.43 20.31
CA GLU A 67 6.33 -2.80 21.71
C GLU A 67 7.10 -1.82 22.60
N GLU A 68 6.38 -1.06 23.42
CA GLU A 68 6.93 -0.36 24.57
C GLU A 68 7.27 -1.41 25.65
N ASN A 69 8.56 -1.55 25.93
CA ASN A 69 9.06 -2.29 27.10
C ASN A 69 9.27 -1.29 28.24
N ASP A 70 8.39 -1.33 29.21
CA ASP A 70 8.45 -0.56 30.45
C ASP A 70 9.41 -1.28 31.43
N GLY A 71 10.47 -0.58 31.85
CA GLY A 71 11.48 -1.12 32.77
C GLY A 71 12.19 -0.02 33.54
N ASP A 72 11.57 0.33 34.65
CA ASP A 72 12.08 0.89 35.93
C ASP A 72 13.29 1.84 35.99
N ARG A 73 12.98 2.90 36.72
CA ARG A 73 13.78 3.98 37.31
C ARG A 73 15.01 3.49 38.08
N GLU A 74 16.10 4.26 38.04
CA GLU A 74 16.68 4.85 39.26
C GLU A 74 17.49 6.12 38.97
N ASP A 75 17.43 7.00 39.95
CA ASP A 75 17.83 8.39 40.14
C ASP A 75 19.35 8.56 40.34
N GLY A 76 19.95 9.71 39.92
CA GLY A 76 21.33 10.05 40.30
C GLY A 76 21.91 11.30 39.64
N THR A 77 21.58 12.44 40.24
CA THR A 77 22.24 13.76 40.34
C THR A 77 23.58 14.07 39.68
N ALA A 78 23.57 15.21 38.99
CA ALA A 78 24.44 16.40 39.01
C ALA A 78 25.96 16.33 38.76
N GLY A 79 26.41 17.24 37.89
CA GLY A 79 27.81 17.70 37.82
C GLY A 79 28.07 18.59 36.60
N SER A 80 27.98 19.90 36.84
CA SER A 80 28.44 21.00 35.99
C SER A 80 29.96 21.01 35.89
N GLU A 81 30.54 21.30 34.71
CA GLU A 81 31.56 22.36 34.61
C GLU A 81 32.03 22.59 33.15
N THR A 82 32.14 23.81 32.87
CA THR A 82 32.61 24.70 31.86
C THR A 82 33.93 24.41 31.14
N ALA A 83 33.94 24.84 29.86
CA ALA A 83 34.91 25.67 29.10
C ALA A 83 36.15 25.02 28.49
N GLN A 84 36.33 25.12 27.19
CA GLN A 84 37.22 26.09 26.50
C GLN A 84 37.48 25.68 25.07
N GLU A 85 37.19 26.56 24.10
CA GLU A 85 37.80 26.54 22.77
C GLU A 85 39.31 26.83 22.84
N PRO A 86 40.07 26.35 21.83
CA PRO A 86 40.78 27.34 21.04
C PRO A 86 40.80 27.09 19.50
N ALA A 87 40.65 28.23 18.82
CA ALA A 87 41.40 28.72 17.66
C ALA A 87 41.53 27.91 16.35
N ALA A 88 41.05 28.58 15.35
CA ALA A 88 41.18 28.40 13.90
C ALA A 88 42.55 27.96 13.39
N GLU A 89 42.55 27.00 12.46
CA GLU A 89 43.49 26.95 11.36
C GLU A 89 42.75 26.86 10.03
N THR A 90 43.01 27.88 9.21
CA THR A 90 42.54 28.06 7.85
C THR A 90 43.25 27.05 6.95
N GLN A 91 42.54 26.06 6.43
CA GLN A 91 43.02 25.35 5.24
C GLN A 91 42.02 25.57 4.11
N THR A 92 42.52 26.24 3.09
CA THR A 92 41.91 26.35 1.76
C THR A 92 41.85 24.96 1.14
N GLY A 93 40.68 24.37 1.15
CA GLY A 93 40.36 23.12 0.46
C GLY A 93 39.42 23.41 -0.70
N ALA A 94 39.75 22.89 -1.86
CA ALA A 94 38.97 22.94 -3.10
C ALA A 94 37.50 22.64 -2.86
N GLU A 95 36.62 23.44 -3.43
CA GLU A 95 35.19 23.12 -3.53
C GLU A 95 35.05 21.86 -4.38
N ASP A 96 34.91 20.72 -3.69
CA ASP A 96 34.38 19.49 -4.24
C ASP A 96 32.87 19.74 -4.46
N SER A 97 32.48 19.94 -5.70
CA SER A 97 31.10 19.94 -6.13
C SER A 97 30.60 18.47 -6.07
N GLY A 98 30.56 17.92 -4.87
CA GLY A 98 30.06 16.59 -4.61
C GLY A 98 28.55 16.56 -4.86
N GLU A 99 28.17 16.15 -6.04
CA GLU A 99 26.83 15.65 -6.32
C GLU A 99 26.57 14.55 -5.30
N LYS A 100 25.67 14.82 -4.33
CA LYS A 100 25.36 13.84 -3.28
C LYS A 100 24.83 12.58 -3.97
N ARG A 101 25.51 11.45 -3.77
CA ARG A 101 25.00 10.14 -4.19
C ARG A 101 23.55 9.99 -3.69
N PRO A 102 22.61 9.54 -4.55
CA PRO A 102 21.26 9.25 -4.11
C PRO A 102 21.28 8.26 -2.92
N ALA A 103 20.38 8.45 -1.94
CA ALA A 103 20.24 7.56 -0.81
C ALA A 103 19.89 6.15 -1.31
N THR A 104 20.53 5.12 -0.74
CA THR A 104 20.20 3.72 -0.99
C THR A 104 19.06 3.28 -0.08
N MET A 105 18.49 2.09 -0.36
CA MET A 105 17.50 1.47 0.53
C MET A 105 18.00 1.36 1.98
N ALA A 106 19.26 0.98 2.17
CA ALA A 106 19.89 0.93 3.48
C ALA A 106 19.94 2.30 4.17
N ASP A 107 20.27 3.36 3.42
CA ASP A 107 20.28 4.73 3.96
C ASP A 107 18.87 5.16 4.38
N LEU A 108 17.84 4.85 3.58
CA LEU A 108 16.44 5.19 3.84
C LEU A 108 15.88 4.45 5.07
N LEU A 109 16.18 3.17 5.22
CA LEU A 109 15.76 2.37 6.37
C LEU A 109 16.47 2.82 7.66
N GLN A 110 17.74 3.22 7.57
CA GLN A 110 18.49 3.74 8.71
C GLN A 110 17.95 5.10 9.18
N GLU A 111 17.56 5.98 8.26
CA GLU A 111 16.95 7.28 8.59
C GLU A 111 15.58 7.12 9.26
N SER A 112 14.82 6.09 8.95
CA SER A 112 13.52 5.79 9.59
C SER A 112 13.66 5.31 11.04
N GLY A 113 14.88 5.00 11.51
CA GLY A 113 15.14 4.56 12.89
C GLY A 113 14.75 3.11 13.18
N ASN A 114 14.30 2.38 12.17
CA ASN A 114 13.71 1.04 12.33
C ASN A 114 14.67 -0.12 12.05
N MET A 115 15.99 0.12 11.84
CA MET A 115 16.87 -0.99 11.44
C MET A 115 18.05 -1.20 12.40
N PRO A 116 18.25 -2.45 12.90
CA PRO A 116 19.55 -2.94 13.29
C PRO A 116 20.45 -3.04 12.04
N GLU A 117 21.76 -3.18 12.24
CA GLU A 117 22.79 -3.32 11.20
C GLU A 117 22.29 -4.14 10.00
N VAL A 118 22.15 -3.48 8.83
CA VAL A 118 21.59 -4.10 7.63
C VAL A 118 22.56 -5.18 7.15
N ALA A 119 22.16 -6.45 7.22
CA ALA A 119 22.91 -7.53 6.60
C ALA A 119 23.08 -7.25 5.10
N ALA A 120 24.24 -7.59 4.54
CA ALA A 120 24.45 -7.45 3.10
C ALA A 120 23.40 -8.27 2.36
N ALA A 121 22.61 -7.59 1.52
CA ALA A 121 21.58 -8.28 0.74
C ALA A 121 22.20 -9.37 -0.13
N PRO A 122 21.50 -10.51 -0.35
CA PRO A 122 22.00 -11.59 -1.19
C PRO A 122 22.07 -11.15 -2.66
N GLU A 123 22.95 -11.78 -3.42
CA GLU A 123 22.93 -11.67 -4.87
C GLU A 123 21.79 -12.54 -5.42
N LEU A 124 20.66 -11.92 -5.73
CA LEU A 124 19.51 -12.58 -6.35
C LEU A 124 19.52 -12.38 -7.87
N PRO A 125 19.00 -13.36 -8.65
CA PRO A 125 18.79 -13.18 -10.08
C PRO A 125 17.84 -12.00 -10.36
N ASP A 126 18.06 -11.28 -11.46
CA ASP A 126 17.24 -10.13 -11.86
C ASP A 126 15.73 -10.46 -11.95
N THR A 127 15.38 -11.70 -12.36
CA THR A 127 13.99 -12.17 -12.40
C THR A 127 13.38 -12.20 -10.99
N VAL A 128 14.12 -12.62 -9.97
CA VAL A 128 13.65 -12.64 -8.58
C VAL A 128 13.56 -11.20 -8.03
N LEU A 129 14.57 -10.36 -8.33
CA LEU A 129 14.53 -8.94 -7.98
C LEU A 129 13.34 -8.23 -8.64
N TRP A 130 12.97 -8.60 -9.86
CA TRP A 130 11.77 -8.08 -10.52
C TRP A 130 10.49 -8.45 -9.76
N PHE A 131 10.38 -9.68 -9.22
CA PHE A 131 9.25 -10.05 -8.35
C PHE A 131 9.21 -9.19 -7.11
N ASN A 132 10.36 -9.03 -6.45
CA ASN A 132 10.48 -8.22 -5.24
C ASN A 132 10.11 -6.75 -5.52
N ALA A 133 10.49 -6.20 -6.68
CA ALA A 133 10.14 -4.85 -7.09
C ALA A 133 8.62 -4.61 -7.14
N THR A 134 7.80 -5.63 -7.46
CA THR A 134 6.33 -5.50 -7.51
C THR A 134 5.72 -5.16 -6.14
N TYR A 135 6.35 -5.59 -5.04
CA TYR A 135 5.88 -5.32 -3.68
C TYR A 135 6.86 -4.50 -2.84
N ALA A 136 7.90 -3.92 -3.46
CA ALA A 136 8.94 -3.15 -2.76
C ALA A 136 8.37 -1.98 -1.94
N CYS A 137 7.32 -1.33 -2.43
CA CYS A 137 6.65 -0.25 -1.71
C CYS A 137 6.03 -0.73 -0.38
N LEU A 138 5.41 -1.93 -0.37
CA LEU A 138 4.87 -2.53 0.84
C LEU A 138 5.99 -3.04 1.76
N THR A 139 7.04 -3.65 1.19
CA THR A 139 8.24 -4.05 1.91
C THR A 139 8.85 -2.88 2.69
N TYR A 140 8.99 -1.72 2.02
CA TYR A 140 9.48 -0.50 2.66
C TYR A 140 8.54 0.00 3.78
N THR A 141 7.22 -0.03 3.56
CA THR A 141 6.22 0.33 4.58
C THR A 141 6.39 -0.48 5.87
N ASN A 142 6.79 -1.76 5.73
CA ASN A 142 7.03 -2.67 6.86
C ASN A 142 8.47 -2.55 7.44
N GLY A 143 9.26 -1.57 7.02
CA GLY A 143 10.65 -1.39 7.48
C GLY A 143 11.60 -2.49 7.01
N CYS A 144 11.30 -3.14 5.88
CA CYS A 144 12.04 -4.28 5.33
C CYS A 144 12.77 -3.92 4.04
N ASP A 145 13.77 -4.71 3.64
CA ASP A 145 14.61 -4.47 2.47
C ASP A 145 14.12 -5.27 1.25
N TRP A 146 13.70 -4.59 0.21
CA TRP A 146 13.16 -5.19 -1.01
C TRP A 146 14.13 -6.14 -1.73
N ARG A 147 15.44 -6.04 -1.45
CA ARG A 147 16.46 -6.93 -2.03
C ARG A 147 16.46 -8.35 -1.45
N TRP A 148 15.70 -8.60 -0.38
CA TRP A 148 15.42 -9.93 0.14
C TRP A 148 14.07 -10.44 -0.35
N VAL A 149 13.96 -11.74 -0.58
CA VAL A 149 12.66 -12.37 -0.85
C VAL A 149 11.79 -12.24 0.41
N GLY A 150 10.61 -11.63 0.28
CA GLY A 150 9.76 -11.30 1.43
C GLY A 150 10.28 -10.15 2.30
N GLY A 151 11.35 -9.46 1.87
CA GLY A 151 11.89 -8.30 2.55
C GLY A 151 12.82 -8.60 3.73
N MET A 152 13.06 -9.85 4.07
CA MET A 152 13.80 -10.26 5.27
C MET A 152 14.72 -11.45 4.97
N GLU A 153 15.84 -11.50 5.71
CA GLU A 153 16.70 -12.69 5.71
C GLU A 153 15.91 -13.92 6.20
N PRO A 154 16.03 -15.11 5.57
CA PRO A 154 15.32 -16.32 5.98
C PRO A 154 15.92 -16.92 7.25
N THR A 155 15.63 -16.34 8.39
CA THR A 155 15.97 -16.80 9.73
C THR A 155 14.73 -17.29 10.47
N GLU A 156 14.88 -18.09 11.53
CA GLU A 156 13.76 -18.55 12.37
C GLU A 156 12.97 -17.36 12.95
N GLU A 157 13.66 -16.31 13.42
CA GLU A 157 13.02 -15.09 13.95
C GLU A 157 12.17 -14.37 12.89
N ASN A 158 12.68 -14.26 11.66
CA ASN A 158 11.95 -13.60 10.58
C ASN A 158 10.83 -14.48 10.02
N ALA A 159 10.95 -15.80 10.09
CA ALA A 159 9.87 -16.72 9.79
C ALA A 159 8.68 -16.52 10.76
N ASP A 160 8.95 -16.41 12.07
CA ASP A 160 7.93 -16.13 13.08
C ASP A 160 7.23 -14.78 12.83
N LYS A 161 7.98 -13.74 12.44
CA LYS A 161 7.42 -12.43 12.08
C LYS A 161 6.52 -12.52 10.84
N ALA A 162 6.96 -13.22 9.80
CA ALA A 162 6.19 -13.43 8.58
C ALA A 162 4.90 -14.23 8.87
N GLU A 163 4.98 -15.29 9.70
CA GLU A 163 3.80 -16.06 10.12
C GLU A 163 2.81 -15.18 10.89
N TYR A 164 3.29 -14.35 11.81
CA TYR A 164 2.46 -13.39 12.53
C TYR A 164 1.76 -12.39 11.58
N LEU A 165 2.47 -11.83 10.60
CA LEU A 165 1.89 -10.92 9.61
C LEU A 165 0.84 -11.62 8.74
N LEU A 166 1.11 -12.85 8.31
CA LEU A 166 0.17 -13.68 7.55
C LEU A 166 -1.10 -13.95 8.37
N TYR A 167 -0.95 -14.31 9.65
CA TYR A 167 -2.10 -14.55 10.51
C TYR A 167 -2.91 -13.28 10.78
N SER A 168 -2.24 -12.19 11.19
CA SER A 168 -2.93 -10.96 11.61
C SER A 168 -3.61 -10.21 10.46
N SER A 169 -2.97 -10.19 9.27
CA SER A 169 -3.46 -9.39 8.12
C SER A 169 -4.27 -10.21 7.11
N TRP A 170 -4.10 -11.55 7.09
CA TRP A 170 -4.69 -12.41 6.07
C TRP A 170 -5.50 -13.57 6.63
N ASN A 171 -5.49 -13.76 7.95
CA ASN A 171 -6.04 -14.96 8.61
C ASN A 171 -5.46 -16.26 8.02
N VAL A 172 -4.18 -16.21 7.62
CA VAL A 172 -3.43 -17.35 7.07
C VAL A 172 -2.56 -17.94 8.17
N SER A 173 -2.78 -19.23 8.50
CA SER A 173 -2.06 -19.96 9.53
C SER A 173 -1.36 -21.22 9.02
N ASP A 174 -1.54 -21.55 7.75
CA ASP A 174 -0.95 -22.71 7.11
C ASP A 174 -0.95 -22.56 5.59
N ARG A 175 -0.28 -23.50 4.90
CA ARG A 175 -0.23 -23.54 3.44
C ARG A 175 -1.62 -23.55 2.79
N LYS A 176 -2.61 -24.23 3.38
CA LYS A 176 -3.95 -24.38 2.78
C LYS A 176 -4.67 -23.06 2.78
N SER A 177 -4.75 -22.37 3.93
CA SER A 177 -5.37 -21.06 4.05
C SER A 177 -4.62 -20.01 3.20
N GLY A 178 -3.29 -20.15 3.06
CA GLY A 178 -2.48 -19.31 2.17
C GLY A 178 -2.87 -19.46 0.69
N VAL A 179 -3.01 -20.69 0.21
CA VAL A 179 -3.46 -20.96 -1.17
C VAL A 179 -4.88 -20.43 -1.41
N GLU A 180 -5.76 -20.55 -0.43
CA GLU A 180 -7.13 -20.00 -0.50
C GLU A 180 -7.10 -18.46 -0.63
N ALA A 181 -6.27 -17.78 0.17
CA ALA A 181 -6.08 -16.32 0.10
C ALA A 181 -5.57 -15.87 -1.29
N VAL A 182 -4.55 -16.55 -1.81
CA VAL A 182 -4.03 -16.28 -3.16
C VAL A 182 -5.10 -16.51 -4.23
N ASN A 183 -5.84 -17.63 -4.15
CA ASN A 183 -6.90 -17.93 -5.12
C ASN A 183 -8.02 -16.88 -5.08
N LYS A 184 -8.36 -16.33 -3.91
CA LYS A 184 -9.33 -15.23 -3.77
C LYS A 184 -8.84 -13.98 -4.51
N LEU A 185 -7.58 -13.60 -4.36
CA LEU A 185 -7.00 -12.45 -5.07
C LEU A 185 -6.96 -12.67 -6.58
N LEU A 186 -6.46 -13.82 -7.03
CA LEU A 186 -6.38 -14.16 -8.46
C LEU A 186 -7.75 -14.31 -9.11
N GLY A 187 -8.75 -14.80 -8.38
CA GLY A 187 -10.13 -15.03 -8.86
C GLY A 187 -10.99 -13.78 -8.96
N GLY A 188 -10.46 -12.61 -8.59
CA GLY A 188 -11.19 -11.34 -8.68
C GLY A 188 -10.72 -10.32 -7.64
N GLY A 189 -10.46 -10.76 -6.41
CA GLY A 189 -9.90 -9.89 -5.37
C GLY A 189 -10.69 -8.59 -5.18
N HIS A 190 -9.96 -7.49 -5.08
CA HIS A 190 -10.56 -6.15 -4.94
C HIS A 190 -11.15 -5.62 -6.24
N ARG A 191 -10.75 -6.14 -7.39
CA ARG A 191 -11.35 -5.82 -8.68
C ARG A 191 -12.82 -6.20 -8.74
N ALA A 192 -13.16 -7.41 -8.27
CA ALA A 192 -14.55 -7.87 -8.22
C ALA A 192 -15.38 -6.96 -7.31
N LYS A 193 -14.85 -6.60 -6.13
CA LYS A 193 -15.53 -5.68 -5.22
C LYS A 193 -15.68 -4.27 -5.80
N CYS A 194 -14.69 -3.80 -6.56
CA CYS A 194 -14.77 -2.52 -7.26
C CYS A 194 -15.86 -2.55 -8.35
N GLN A 195 -15.96 -3.64 -9.09
CA GLN A 195 -17.03 -3.83 -10.07
C GLN A 195 -18.40 -3.87 -9.41
N GLU A 196 -18.55 -4.59 -8.28
CA GLU A 196 -19.80 -4.56 -7.50
C GLU A 196 -20.19 -3.14 -7.07
N CYS A 197 -19.25 -2.35 -6.57
CA CYS A 197 -19.54 -0.95 -6.24
C CYS A 197 -19.98 -0.13 -7.46
N MET A 198 -19.39 -0.36 -8.64
CA MET A 198 -19.82 0.30 -9.89
C MET A 198 -21.23 -0.14 -10.30
N ASP A 199 -21.50 -1.43 -10.23
CA ASP A 199 -22.83 -2.00 -10.57
C ASP A 199 -23.92 -1.49 -9.61
N ASP A 200 -23.63 -1.39 -8.33
CA ASP A 200 -24.51 -0.81 -7.32
C ASP A 200 -24.81 0.68 -7.62
N LEU A 201 -23.76 1.47 -7.92
CA LEU A 201 -23.92 2.88 -8.29
C LEU A 201 -24.77 3.06 -9.54
N GLU A 202 -24.63 2.18 -10.52
CA GLU A 202 -25.47 2.15 -11.72
C GLU A 202 -26.91 1.82 -11.35
N ALA A 203 -27.14 0.75 -10.58
CA ALA A 203 -28.47 0.31 -10.15
C ALA A 203 -29.22 1.38 -9.34
N TRP A 204 -28.51 2.17 -8.54
CA TRP A 204 -29.09 3.28 -7.78
C TRP A 204 -29.27 4.55 -8.62
N GLY A 205 -28.79 4.57 -9.86
CA GLY A 205 -28.80 5.74 -10.74
C GLY A 205 -27.81 6.83 -10.32
N PHE A 206 -26.81 6.49 -9.52
CA PHE A 206 -25.83 7.46 -9.00
C PHE A 206 -24.76 7.83 -10.01
N LEU A 207 -24.50 6.96 -10.99
CA LEU A 207 -23.54 7.25 -12.07
C LEU A 207 -24.03 8.39 -12.99
N GLU A 208 -25.35 8.63 -13.04
CA GLU A 208 -25.94 9.74 -13.81
C GLU A 208 -25.95 11.06 -13.04
N LEU A 209 -25.61 11.05 -11.75
CA LEU A 209 -25.57 12.26 -10.94
C LEU A 209 -24.29 13.06 -11.25
N GLY A 210 -24.41 14.38 -11.29
CA GLY A 210 -23.23 15.23 -11.24
C GLY A 210 -22.57 15.11 -9.86
N GLU A 211 -21.27 15.34 -9.82
CA GLU A 211 -20.40 15.18 -8.66
C GLU A 211 -20.98 15.71 -7.35
N THR A 212 -21.46 16.98 -7.35
CA THR A 212 -22.03 17.60 -6.13
C THR A 212 -23.22 16.80 -5.58
N ARG A 213 -24.14 16.38 -6.44
CA ARG A 213 -25.31 15.59 -6.01
C ARG A 213 -24.93 14.19 -5.58
N PHE A 214 -23.97 13.58 -6.23
CA PHE A 214 -23.42 12.27 -5.84
C PHE A 214 -22.88 12.35 -4.41
N VAL A 215 -22.04 13.35 -4.11
CA VAL A 215 -21.46 13.54 -2.77
C VAL A 215 -22.55 13.80 -1.72
N GLU A 216 -23.56 14.61 -2.04
CA GLU A 216 -24.71 14.85 -1.14
C GLU A 216 -25.42 13.53 -0.81
N GLU A 217 -25.71 12.68 -1.81
CA GLU A 217 -26.42 11.41 -1.61
C GLU A 217 -25.56 10.42 -0.80
N ILE A 218 -24.29 10.22 -1.15
CA ILE A 218 -23.37 9.33 -0.39
C ILE A 218 -23.24 9.80 1.07
N THR A 219 -23.12 11.10 1.29
CA THR A 219 -23.05 11.68 2.65
C THR A 219 -24.31 11.38 3.45
N ARG A 220 -25.51 11.60 2.86
CA ARG A 220 -26.79 11.34 3.52
C ARG A 220 -26.95 9.86 3.92
N ILE A 221 -26.48 8.94 3.09
CA ILE A 221 -26.48 7.51 3.40
C ILE A 221 -25.49 7.23 4.54
N ALA A 222 -24.26 7.72 4.42
CA ALA A 222 -23.19 7.48 5.41
C ALA A 222 -23.53 8.02 6.81
N VAL A 223 -24.30 9.12 6.91
CA VAL A 223 -24.75 9.66 8.22
C VAL A 223 -26.11 9.12 8.67
N GLY A 224 -26.70 8.17 7.93
CA GLY A 224 -27.96 7.51 8.29
C GLY A 224 -29.24 8.34 8.03
N GLU A 225 -29.14 9.43 7.27
CA GLU A 225 -30.33 10.19 6.83
C GLU A 225 -31.11 9.49 5.72
N ARG A 226 -30.45 8.60 4.99
CA ARG A 226 -31.02 7.74 3.98
C ARG A 226 -30.66 6.29 4.30
N THR A 227 -31.65 5.44 4.54
CA THR A 227 -31.49 4.09 5.10
C THR A 227 -31.96 2.98 4.16
N ASP A 228 -32.34 3.31 2.94
CA ASP A 228 -32.76 2.35 1.90
C ASP A 228 -31.57 1.79 1.10
N ILE A 229 -30.38 2.29 1.34
CA ILE A 229 -29.12 1.86 0.73
C ILE A 229 -28.12 1.62 1.85
N ASP A 230 -27.34 0.53 1.74
CA ASP A 230 -26.22 0.22 2.61
C ASP A 230 -24.91 0.33 1.82
N LEU A 231 -23.98 1.15 2.30
CA LEU A 231 -22.65 1.35 1.72
C LEU A 231 -21.61 0.42 2.35
N GLY A 232 -22.02 -0.44 3.31
CA GLY A 232 -21.11 -1.28 4.08
C GLY A 232 -20.14 -0.46 4.95
N ASP A 233 -19.07 -1.11 5.40
CA ASP A 233 -18.14 -0.55 6.39
C ASP A 233 -17.20 0.53 5.83
N VAL A 234 -17.04 0.59 4.50
CA VAL A 234 -16.10 1.51 3.83
C VAL A 234 -16.80 2.31 2.72
N PRO A 235 -17.63 3.32 3.08
CA PRO A 235 -18.36 4.13 2.10
C PRO A 235 -17.48 4.82 1.05
N GLY A 236 -16.23 5.11 1.38
CA GLY A 236 -15.27 5.72 0.46
C GLY A 236 -14.97 4.88 -0.79
N ARG A 237 -15.17 3.56 -0.74
CA ARG A 237 -15.05 2.66 -1.90
C ARG A 237 -15.98 3.06 -3.05
N TYR A 238 -17.21 3.45 -2.73
CA TYR A 238 -18.18 3.94 -3.71
C TYR A 238 -17.75 5.27 -4.34
N VAL A 239 -17.07 6.11 -3.58
CA VAL A 239 -16.55 7.39 -4.10
C VAL A 239 -15.38 7.13 -5.05
N VAL A 240 -14.46 6.23 -4.71
CA VAL A 240 -13.37 5.83 -5.60
C VAL A 240 -13.92 5.18 -6.88
N ALA A 241 -14.90 4.26 -6.76
CA ALA A 241 -15.54 3.60 -7.90
C ALA A 241 -16.25 4.61 -8.83
N TYR A 242 -16.96 5.58 -8.28
CA TYR A 242 -17.58 6.67 -9.03
C TYR A 242 -16.53 7.49 -9.82
N TYR A 243 -15.43 7.86 -9.14
CA TYR A 243 -14.32 8.56 -9.77
C TYR A 243 -13.70 7.75 -10.92
N MET A 244 -13.44 6.46 -10.70
CA MET A 244 -12.89 5.56 -11.73
C MET A 244 -13.82 5.51 -12.95
N TYR A 245 -15.12 5.28 -12.73
CA TYR A 245 -16.12 5.23 -13.81
C TYR A 245 -16.13 6.51 -14.66
N HIS A 246 -16.21 7.67 -14.03
CA HIS A 246 -16.26 8.96 -14.73
C HIS A 246 -14.97 9.35 -15.44
N ASN A 247 -13.85 8.70 -15.12
CA ASN A 247 -12.59 8.84 -15.84
C ASN A 247 -12.37 7.73 -16.89
N GLY A 248 -13.37 6.87 -17.13
CA GLY A 248 -13.29 5.78 -18.08
C GLY A 248 -12.36 4.65 -17.63
N ILE A 249 -12.14 4.51 -16.32
CA ILE A 249 -11.30 3.49 -15.71
C ILE A 249 -12.20 2.36 -15.21
N GLY A 250 -12.06 1.17 -15.79
CA GLY A 250 -12.76 -0.03 -15.35
C GLY A 250 -12.12 -0.66 -14.11
N ALA A 251 -12.87 -1.53 -13.43
CA ALA A 251 -12.40 -2.20 -12.21
C ALA A 251 -11.14 -3.05 -12.41
N GLU A 252 -10.93 -3.63 -13.60
CA GLU A 252 -9.71 -4.40 -13.90
C GLU A 252 -8.43 -3.59 -13.87
N TYR A 253 -8.50 -2.26 -13.96
CA TYR A 253 -7.32 -1.41 -13.87
C TYR A 253 -6.57 -1.58 -12.55
N ILE A 254 -7.28 -1.81 -11.43
CA ILE A 254 -6.66 -1.97 -10.11
C ILE A 254 -6.07 -3.38 -9.86
N ALA A 255 -5.92 -4.20 -10.89
CA ALA A 255 -5.36 -5.56 -10.76
C ALA A 255 -3.96 -5.57 -10.13
N ALA A 256 -3.15 -4.54 -10.35
CA ALA A 256 -1.84 -4.42 -9.72
C ALA A 256 -1.90 -4.54 -8.19
N TRP A 257 -2.92 -3.98 -7.54
CA TRP A 257 -3.11 -4.11 -6.10
C TRP A 257 -3.23 -5.56 -5.64
N ASP A 258 -3.98 -6.38 -6.37
CA ASP A 258 -4.14 -7.80 -6.05
C ASP A 258 -2.89 -8.61 -6.42
N PHE A 259 -2.34 -8.43 -7.63
CA PHE A 259 -1.24 -9.25 -8.14
C PHE A 259 0.12 -8.97 -7.46
N CYS A 260 0.39 -7.72 -7.07
CA CYS A 260 1.59 -7.39 -6.28
C CYS A 260 1.55 -8.06 -4.90
N ARG A 261 0.36 -8.08 -4.26
CA ARG A 261 0.16 -8.76 -2.97
C ARG A 261 0.27 -10.27 -3.08
N VAL A 262 -0.10 -10.86 -4.25
CA VAL A 262 0.13 -12.30 -4.51
C VAL A 262 1.62 -12.63 -4.55
N ASN A 263 2.45 -11.81 -5.20
CA ASN A 263 3.91 -12.02 -5.18
C ASN A 263 4.47 -11.94 -3.76
N GLN A 264 4.00 -10.99 -2.96
CA GLN A 264 4.42 -10.90 -1.57
C GLN A 264 3.98 -12.12 -0.78
N LEU A 265 2.73 -12.57 -0.91
CA LEU A 265 2.26 -13.77 -0.19
C LEU A 265 3.10 -14.99 -0.51
N TYR A 266 3.49 -15.21 -1.78
CA TYR A 266 4.40 -16.31 -2.12
C TYR A 266 5.77 -16.17 -1.45
N ALA A 267 6.30 -14.95 -1.38
CA ALA A 267 7.55 -14.69 -0.68
C ALA A 267 7.44 -14.94 0.83
N ASP A 268 6.34 -14.50 1.45
CA ASP A 268 6.07 -14.74 2.87
C ASP A 268 5.85 -16.23 3.16
N PHE A 269 5.19 -16.98 2.26
CA PHE A 269 5.03 -18.44 2.40
C PHE A 269 6.36 -19.18 2.34
N TYR A 270 7.31 -18.70 1.54
CA TYR A 270 8.67 -19.21 1.57
C TYR A 270 9.34 -18.92 2.93
N LEU A 271 9.26 -17.70 3.45
CA LEU A 271 9.86 -17.34 4.73
C LEU A 271 9.32 -18.17 5.89
N CYS A 272 8.00 -18.46 5.92
CA CYS A 272 7.36 -19.28 6.95
C CYS A 272 7.54 -20.80 6.74
N GLY A 273 8.12 -21.23 5.62
CA GLY A 273 8.22 -22.65 5.27
C GLY A 273 6.89 -23.28 4.83
N PHE A 274 5.86 -22.49 4.46
CA PHE A 274 4.61 -23.02 3.89
C PHE A 274 4.80 -23.46 2.43
N MET A 275 5.81 -22.90 1.74
CA MET A 275 6.28 -23.29 0.41
C MET A 275 7.80 -23.40 0.38
N GLU A 276 8.32 -24.32 -0.43
CA GLU A 276 9.75 -24.37 -0.76
C GLU A 276 10.10 -23.17 -1.66
N TYR A 277 11.36 -22.73 -1.59
CA TYR A 277 11.84 -21.59 -2.38
C TYR A 277 11.52 -21.71 -3.87
N GLU A 278 11.84 -22.87 -4.46
CA GLU A 278 11.60 -23.12 -5.90
C GLU A 278 10.11 -23.03 -6.25
N GLU A 279 9.24 -23.55 -5.40
CA GLU A 279 7.78 -23.50 -5.60
C GLU A 279 7.25 -22.07 -5.54
N ALA A 280 7.67 -21.29 -4.52
CA ALA A 280 7.26 -19.90 -4.36
C ALA A 280 7.73 -19.04 -5.55
N MET A 281 8.96 -19.25 -6.03
CA MET A 281 9.48 -18.52 -7.19
C MET A 281 8.81 -18.94 -8.51
N ASP A 282 8.49 -20.22 -8.70
CA ASP A 282 7.74 -20.69 -9.87
C ASP A 282 6.34 -20.06 -9.93
N ALA A 283 5.66 -19.96 -8.79
CA ALA A 283 4.36 -19.30 -8.66
C ALA A 283 4.46 -17.78 -8.88
N SER A 284 5.50 -17.14 -8.35
CA SER A 284 5.77 -15.72 -8.58
C SER A 284 6.08 -15.41 -10.05
N LEU A 285 6.77 -16.31 -10.75
CA LEU A 285 7.04 -16.18 -12.18
C LEU A 285 5.73 -16.18 -12.99
N GLU A 286 4.84 -17.13 -12.73
CA GLU A 286 3.55 -17.21 -13.43
C GLU A 286 2.72 -15.95 -13.19
N ASN A 287 2.65 -15.47 -11.93
CA ASN A 287 1.92 -14.26 -11.58
C ASN A 287 2.55 -13.01 -12.23
N SER A 288 3.87 -12.89 -12.18
CA SER A 288 4.61 -11.74 -12.75
C SER A 288 4.52 -11.65 -14.27
N LEU A 289 4.50 -12.79 -14.97
CA LEU A 289 4.26 -12.83 -16.43
C LEU A 289 2.84 -12.36 -16.81
N ARG A 290 1.86 -12.50 -15.92
CA ARG A 290 0.52 -11.92 -16.10
C ARG A 290 0.56 -10.42 -15.87
N LEU A 291 1.18 -9.97 -14.76
CA LEU A 291 1.31 -8.57 -14.39
C LEU A 291 2.02 -7.76 -15.48
N GLN A 292 3.16 -8.27 -16.01
CA GLN A 292 3.91 -7.64 -17.08
C GLN A 292 3.11 -7.43 -18.38
N LYS A 293 2.09 -8.27 -18.64
CA LYS A 293 1.19 -8.13 -19.79
C LYS A 293 0.05 -7.15 -19.57
N MET A 294 -0.24 -6.79 -18.34
CA MET A 294 -1.36 -5.92 -17.99
C MET A 294 -0.97 -4.44 -18.06
N TYR A 295 0.32 -4.13 -17.88
CA TYR A 295 0.84 -2.77 -17.81
C TYR A 295 2.08 -2.62 -18.68
N ASP A 296 2.36 -1.40 -19.11
CA ASP A 296 3.47 -1.09 -20.03
C ASP A 296 4.75 -0.61 -19.29
N SER A 297 4.66 -0.30 -18.00
CA SER A 297 5.79 0.25 -17.22
C SER A 297 5.57 0.11 -15.70
N TRP A 298 6.65 0.29 -14.93
CA TRP A 298 6.59 0.42 -13.48
C TRP A 298 5.66 1.54 -13.03
N ASP A 299 5.72 2.71 -13.69
CA ASP A 299 4.86 3.85 -13.32
C ASP A 299 3.38 3.54 -13.51
N GLU A 300 3.02 2.90 -14.62
CA GLU A 300 1.63 2.52 -14.89
C GLU A 300 1.13 1.47 -13.91
N MET A 301 1.94 0.45 -13.65
CA MET A 301 1.62 -0.60 -12.67
C MET A 301 1.44 -0.01 -11.28
N MET A 302 2.33 0.90 -10.85
CA MET A 302 2.25 1.53 -9.55
C MET A 302 1.10 2.54 -9.45
N ASP A 303 0.74 3.24 -10.51
CA ASP A 303 -0.49 4.07 -10.53
C ASP A 303 -1.73 3.20 -10.33
N ALA A 304 -1.80 2.04 -10.97
CA ALA A 304 -2.87 1.08 -10.80
C ALA A 304 -2.88 0.45 -9.38
N TYR A 305 -1.71 0.12 -8.84
CA TYR A 305 -1.54 -0.34 -7.46
C TYR A 305 -2.05 0.71 -6.46
N MET A 306 -1.66 1.98 -6.61
CA MET A 306 -2.10 3.07 -5.73
C MET A 306 -3.60 3.31 -5.81
N MET A 307 -4.21 3.19 -7.00
CA MET A 307 -5.66 3.30 -7.16
C MET A 307 -6.38 2.13 -6.47
N GLY A 308 -5.85 0.92 -6.55
CA GLY A 308 -6.36 -0.24 -5.82
C GLY A 308 -6.23 -0.08 -4.30
N TYR A 309 -5.14 0.49 -3.83
CA TYR A 309 -4.97 0.84 -2.42
C TYR A 309 -5.98 1.90 -1.96
N GLN A 310 -6.21 2.96 -2.76
CA GLN A 310 -7.26 3.96 -2.52
C GLN A 310 -8.63 3.31 -2.39
N PHE A 311 -8.96 2.40 -3.32
CA PHE A 311 -10.22 1.68 -3.30
C PHE A 311 -10.33 0.81 -2.04
N TRP A 312 -9.29 0.07 -1.68
CA TRP A 312 -9.30 -0.77 -0.48
C TRP A 312 -9.52 0.03 0.79
N GLN A 313 -8.81 1.14 0.95
CA GLN A 313 -8.92 2.06 2.10
C GLN A 313 -10.19 2.91 2.07
N GLY A 314 -10.82 3.11 0.91
CA GLY A 314 -11.83 4.15 0.72
C GLY A 314 -11.25 5.56 0.87
N ASP A 315 -9.95 5.72 0.63
CA ASP A 315 -9.20 6.97 0.78
C ASP A 315 -9.11 7.71 -0.55
N LEU A 316 -9.37 9.01 -0.52
CA LEU A 316 -9.41 9.86 -1.72
C LEU A 316 -8.10 10.63 -1.96
N ASP A 317 -7.05 10.35 -1.20
CA ASP A 317 -5.70 10.98 -1.33
C ASP A 317 -5.74 12.52 -1.30
N ILE A 318 -6.56 13.09 -0.43
CA ILE A 318 -6.85 14.53 -0.43
C ILE A 318 -6.44 15.24 0.86
N THR A 319 -6.29 14.53 1.96
CA THR A 319 -5.78 15.10 3.22
C THR A 319 -4.26 14.99 3.28
N GLU A 320 -3.62 15.78 4.14
CA GLU A 320 -2.17 15.67 4.36
C GLU A 320 -1.78 14.33 5.02
N ASP A 321 -2.71 13.76 5.77
CA ASP A 321 -2.55 12.51 6.54
C ASP A 321 -3.08 11.29 5.77
N SER A 322 -3.34 11.40 4.45
CA SER A 322 -3.83 10.30 3.63
C SER A 322 -2.81 9.15 3.60
N PRO A 323 -3.20 7.91 3.97
CA PRO A 323 -2.33 6.74 3.84
C PRO A 323 -1.88 6.50 2.39
N THR A 324 -2.71 6.84 1.41
CA THR A 324 -2.34 6.74 0.00
C THR A 324 -1.25 7.73 -0.36
N LYS A 325 -1.33 8.96 0.16
CA LYS A 325 -0.30 9.99 -0.07
C LYS A 325 1.03 9.59 0.54
N GLU A 326 1.01 9.04 1.73
CA GLU A 326 2.19 8.50 2.39
C GLU A 326 2.80 7.35 1.57
N ARG A 327 2.00 6.36 1.16
CA ARG A 327 2.47 5.24 0.33
C ARG A 327 3.02 5.69 -1.03
N ARG A 328 2.41 6.70 -1.63
CA ARG A 328 2.92 7.32 -2.87
C ARG A 328 4.28 8.00 -2.64
N SER A 329 4.48 8.63 -1.48
CA SER A 329 5.79 9.22 -1.14
C SER A 329 6.88 8.14 -1.01
N TYR A 330 6.55 6.96 -0.49
CA TYR A 330 7.46 5.81 -0.45
C TYR A 330 7.83 5.30 -1.84
N TYR A 331 6.85 5.24 -2.75
CA TYR A 331 7.15 4.90 -4.15
C TYR A 331 8.13 5.89 -4.79
N GLU A 332 7.88 7.19 -4.66
CA GLU A 332 8.76 8.22 -5.21
C GLU A 332 10.16 8.16 -4.56
N MET A 333 10.26 7.87 -3.30
CA MET A 333 11.52 7.72 -2.58
C MET A 333 12.31 6.50 -3.09
N LEU A 334 11.68 5.34 -3.21
CA LEU A 334 12.27 4.13 -3.77
C LEU A 334 12.69 4.32 -5.23
N LYS A 335 11.86 4.98 -6.03
CA LYS A 335 12.14 5.26 -7.44
C LYS A 335 13.38 6.14 -7.64
N ASN A 336 13.65 7.04 -6.69
CA ASN A 336 14.79 7.95 -6.74
C ASN A 336 15.98 7.48 -5.88
N SER A 337 15.91 6.29 -5.29
CA SER A 337 17.01 5.72 -4.49
C SER A 337 18.17 5.28 -5.38
N GLY A 338 19.37 5.20 -4.79
CA GLY A 338 20.59 4.80 -5.51
C GLY A 338 20.65 3.31 -5.89
N ASP A 339 19.72 2.52 -5.38
CA ASP A 339 19.51 1.09 -5.66
C ASP A 339 18.01 0.82 -5.91
N SER A 340 17.40 1.67 -6.71
CA SER A 340 15.96 1.63 -7.01
C SER A 340 15.52 0.28 -7.58
N PRO A 341 14.47 -0.35 -7.02
CA PRO A 341 13.86 -1.54 -7.64
C PRO A 341 13.31 -1.28 -9.04
N TYR A 342 12.98 -0.05 -9.34
CA TYR A 342 12.33 0.39 -10.59
C TYR A 342 13.32 0.77 -11.70
N GLU A 343 14.65 0.62 -11.46
CA GLU A 343 15.68 0.65 -12.51
C GLU A 343 15.74 -0.65 -13.32
N LEU A 344 15.18 -1.75 -12.79
CA LEU A 344 15.01 -2.98 -13.55
C LEU A 344 14.13 -2.72 -14.78
N ASP A 345 14.55 -3.23 -15.95
CA ASP A 345 13.75 -3.09 -17.17
C ASP A 345 12.40 -3.80 -16.99
N TRP A 346 11.30 -3.02 -17.08
CA TRP A 346 9.95 -3.58 -17.02
C TRP A 346 9.75 -4.71 -18.02
N ASN A 347 10.30 -4.57 -19.23
CA ASN A 347 10.14 -5.51 -20.35
C ASN A 347 11.22 -6.58 -20.42
N MET A 348 12.04 -6.74 -19.38
CA MET A 348 13.02 -7.82 -19.37
C MET A 348 12.36 -9.20 -19.47
N GLU A 349 13.06 -10.15 -20.07
CA GLU A 349 12.59 -11.54 -20.17
C GLU A 349 12.61 -12.17 -18.76
N LEU A 350 11.42 -12.40 -18.19
CA LEU A 350 11.27 -13.14 -16.95
C LEU A 350 11.38 -14.64 -17.21
N LYS A 351 12.36 -15.29 -16.60
CA LYS A 351 12.64 -16.71 -16.77
C LYS A 351 13.18 -17.34 -15.51
N LYS A 352 12.98 -18.65 -15.38
CA LYS A 352 13.51 -19.44 -14.26
C LYS A 352 15.02 -19.36 -14.21
N SER A 353 15.56 -18.99 -13.05
CA SER A 353 16.99 -18.81 -12.78
C SER A 353 17.41 -19.34 -11.38
N TRP A 354 16.54 -20.13 -10.75
CA TRP A 354 16.71 -20.81 -9.46
C TRP A 354 16.62 -22.32 -9.58
#